data_2b71a45884ab8801a2e41a49907f021e
#
_entry.id   2b71a45884ab8801a2e41a49907f021e
#
_cell.length_a   1.000
_cell.length_b   1.000
_cell.length_c   1.000
_cell.angle_alpha   90.00
_cell.angle_beta   90.00
_cell.angle_gamma   90.00
#
_symmetry.space_group_name_H-M   'P 1'
#
loop_
_entity.id
_entity.type
_entity.pdbx_description
1 polymer ?
#
loop_
_entity_poly.entity_id
_entity_poly.type
_entity_poly.pdbx_seq_one_letter_code
_entity_poly.pdbx_strand_id
1 'polypeptide(L)'
;MTEQSISLERLEETINVFGSFDENIRIIEGEMEVSVVSRDSMLKVSGENAENVMYAVKAIEALMSLSSRGEAINEQNVRYIIQLVRSGNESQISQLAGDVLCVTAKGRPIKAKTLGQKKYVEAIKKNVVTLGIGPAGTGKTYPLSLIHI
;
A
#
# COMPACT_ATOMS: atom_id res chain seq x y z
N MET A 1 4.69 -26.68 -7.31
CA MET A 1 4.51 -25.82 -6.13
C MET A 1 5.80 -25.04 -5.92
N THR A 2 5.74 -23.74 -5.99
CA THR A 2 6.91 -22.86 -5.81
C THR A 2 6.82 -22.25 -4.40
N GLU A 3 7.94 -22.16 -3.70
CA GLU A 3 8.04 -21.58 -2.37
C GLU A 3 9.15 -20.53 -2.34
N GLN A 4 8.89 -19.37 -1.72
CA GLN A 4 9.86 -18.34 -1.42
C GLN A 4 9.75 -17.91 0.04
N SER A 5 10.87 -17.49 0.64
CA SER A 5 10.92 -17.09 2.04
C SER A 5 11.39 -15.66 2.19
N ILE A 6 10.74 -14.90 3.05
CA ILE A 6 11.08 -13.52 3.42
C ILE A 6 11.51 -13.52 4.88
N SER A 7 12.65 -12.92 5.19
CA SER A 7 13.11 -12.74 6.57
C SER A 7 12.35 -11.62 7.26
N LEU A 8 11.89 -11.85 8.48
CA LEU A 8 11.22 -10.85 9.33
C LEU A 8 12.25 -10.28 10.31
N GLU A 9 12.68 -9.05 10.10
CA GLU A 9 13.69 -8.41 10.97
C GLU A 9 13.07 -7.82 12.24
N ARG A 10 11.80 -7.38 12.20
CA ARG A 10 11.12 -6.71 13.32
C ARG A 10 9.68 -7.17 13.48
N LEU A 11 9.34 -7.59 14.69
CA LEU A 11 8.01 -8.10 15.05
C LEU A 11 6.91 -7.02 14.88
N GLU A 12 7.22 -5.76 15.23
CA GLU A 12 6.27 -4.65 15.13
C GLU A 12 5.87 -4.33 13.70
N GLU A 13 6.82 -4.40 12.76
CA GLU A 13 6.56 -4.21 11.33
C GLU A 13 5.66 -5.32 10.79
N THR A 14 5.88 -6.53 11.26
CA THR A 14 5.09 -7.71 10.90
C THR A 14 3.63 -7.54 11.32
N ILE A 15 3.38 -7.13 12.56
CA ILE A 15 2.01 -6.92 13.08
C ILE A 15 1.27 -5.86 12.26
N ASN A 16 1.94 -4.77 11.89
CA ASN A 16 1.33 -3.71 11.08
C ASN A 16 1.02 -4.19 9.64
N VAL A 17 1.91 -4.99 9.05
CA VAL A 17 1.71 -5.56 7.70
C VAL A 17 0.59 -6.60 7.70
N PHE A 18 0.52 -7.44 8.73
CA PHE A 18 -0.53 -8.47 8.84
C PHE A 18 -1.91 -7.85 9.05
N GLY A 19 -1.98 -6.74 9.80
CA GLY A 19 -3.23 -6.11 10.19
C GLY A 19 -3.97 -6.87 11.28
N SER A 20 -5.18 -6.40 11.60
CA SER A 20 -6.02 -7.06 12.60
C SER A 20 -6.47 -8.44 12.08
N PHE A 21 -6.18 -9.50 12.84
CA PHE A 21 -6.56 -10.87 12.47
C PHE A 21 -6.04 -11.31 11.09
N ASP A 22 -4.84 -10.86 10.70
CA ASP A 22 -4.18 -11.19 9.43
C ASP A 22 -4.98 -10.77 8.17
N GLU A 23 -5.87 -9.76 8.31
CA GLU A 23 -6.77 -9.32 7.24
C GLU A 23 -6.02 -8.92 5.96
N ASN A 24 -4.87 -8.25 6.10
CA ASN A 24 -4.06 -7.81 4.97
C ASN A 24 -3.41 -8.99 4.23
N ILE A 25 -2.94 -9.99 4.97
CA ILE A 25 -2.36 -11.21 4.39
C ILE A 25 -3.43 -12.01 3.65
N ARG A 26 -4.63 -12.14 4.22
CA ARG A 26 -5.75 -12.83 3.56
C ARG A 26 -6.14 -12.19 2.22
N ILE A 27 -6.03 -10.86 2.11
CA ILE A 27 -6.26 -10.16 0.83
C ILE A 27 -5.20 -10.59 -0.20
N ILE A 28 -3.91 -10.64 0.21
CA ILE A 28 -2.82 -11.06 -0.67
C ILE A 28 -3.01 -12.52 -1.09
N GLU A 29 -3.32 -13.42 -0.14
CA GLU A 29 -3.58 -14.84 -0.41
C GLU A 29 -4.72 -15.01 -1.42
N GLY A 30 -5.85 -14.32 -1.20
CA GLY A 30 -7.02 -14.43 -2.06
C GLY A 30 -6.82 -13.84 -3.44
N GLU A 31 -6.17 -12.68 -3.55
CA GLU A 31 -5.97 -12.03 -4.85
C GLU A 31 -4.84 -12.64 -5.69
N MET A 32 -3.83 -13.23 -5.05
CA MET A 32 -2.67 -13.80 -5.73
C MET A 32 -2.67 -15.34 -5.76
N GLU A 33 -3.69 -15.98 -5.16
CA GLU A 33 -3.82 -17.45 -5.11
C GLU A 33 -2.55 -18.12 -4.53
N VAL A 34 -2.07 -17.57 -3.41
CA VAL A 34 -0.90 -18.06 -2.67
C VAL A 34 -1.28 -18.36 -1.23
N SER A 35 -0.45 -19.12 -0.54
CA SER A 35 -0.53 -19.31 0.90
C SER A 35 0.66 -18.69 1.58
N VAL A 36 0.43 -17.95 2.67
CA VAL A 36 1.45 -17.24 3.43
C VAL A 36 1.47 -17.80 4.86
N VAL A 37 2.58 -18.40 5.26
CA VAL A 37 2.76 -18.97 6.59
C VAL A 37 3.91 -18.28 7.30
N SER A 38 3.65 -17.78 8.51
CA SER A 38 4.70 -17.23 9.38
C SER A 38 5.25 -18.32 10.29
N ARG A 39 6.57 -18.57 10.22
CA ARG A 39 7.25 -19.55 11.08
C ARG A 39 8.70 -19.13 11.32
N ASP A 40 9.14 -19.21 12.57
CA ASP A 40 10.54 -19.00 12.97
C ASP A 40 11.14 -17.67 12.46
N SER A 41 10.41 -16.57 12.58
CA SER A 41 10.78 -15.23 12.07
C SER A 41 10.96 -15.17 10.54
N MET A 42 10.34 -16.08 9.81
CA MET A 42 10.31 -16.09 8.36
C MET A 42 8.86 -16.17 7.85
N LEU A 43 8.58 -15.48 6.77
CA LEU A 43 7.35 -15.65 6.00
C LEU A 43 7.64 -16.57 4.82
N LYS A 44 6.92 -17.67 4.75
CA LYS A 44 6.93 -18.58 3.62
C LYS A 44 5.73 -18.31 2.75
N VAL A 45 5.98 -17.96 1.49
CA VAL A 45 4.96 -17.76 0.47
C VAL A 45 5.03 -18.92 -0.50
N SER A 46 3.94 -19.64 -0.67
CA SER A 46 3.84 -20.82 -1.52
C SER A 46 2.62 -20.75 -2.43
N GLY A 47 2.75 -21.27 -3.63
CA GLY A 47 1.65 -21.30 -4.61
C GLY A 47 1.97 -22.21 -5.80
N GLU A 48 0.96 -22.49 -6.63
CA GLU A 48 1.14 -23.29 -7.83
C GLU A 48 1.82 -22.49 -8.95
N ASN A 49 1.50 -21.21 -9.08
CA ASN A 49 2.07 -20.32 -10.07
C ASN A 49 3.26 -19.55 -9.48
N ALA A 50 4.45 -19.75 -10.06
CA ALA A 50 5.68 -19.08 -9.65
C ALA A 50 5.61 -17.55 -9.79
N GLU A 51 4.89 -17.04 -10.79
CA GLU A 51 4.70 -15.61 -11.01
C GLU A 51 3.86 -14.98 -9.90
N ASN A 52 2.77 -15.64 -9.50
CA ASN A 52 1.93 -15.20 -8.39
C ASN A 52 2.71 -15.17 -7.05
N VAL A 53 3.54 -16.19 -6.81
CA VAL A 53 4.42 -16.23 -5.63
C VAL A 53 5.41 -15.06 -5.64
N MET A 54 6.03 -14.78 -6.78
CA MET A 54 6.95 -13.64 -6.93
C MET A 54 6.24 -12.29 -6.68
N TYR A 55 5.04 -12.10 -7.23
CA TYR A 55 4.26 -10.88 -7.00
C TYR A 55 3.83 -10.75 -5.53
N ALA A 56 3.44 -11.83 -4.88
CA ALA A 56 3.08 -11.82 -3.46
C ALA A 56 4.28 -11.43 -2.58
N VAL A 57 5.45 -12.00 -2.83
CA VAL A 57 6.69 -11.65 -2.14
C VAL A 57 6.99 -10.16 -2.28
N LYS A 58 6.99 -9.63 -3.50
CA LYS A 58 7.23 -8.21 -3.77
C LYS A 58 6.20 -7.29 -3.11
N ALA A 59 4.92 -7.69 -3.09
CA ALA A 59 3.88 -6.93 -2.41
C ALA A 59 4.11 -6.89 -0.90
N ILE A 60 4.47 -8.01 -0.28
CA ILE A 60 4.77 -8.08 1.15
C ILE A 60 6.01 -7.24 1.49
N GLU A 61 7.10 -7.34 0.73
CA GLU A 61 8.32 -6.54 0.91
C GLU A 61 8.02 -5.03 0.79
N ALA A 62 7.19 -4.65 -0.16
CA ALA A 62 6.75 -3.27 -0.33
C ALA A 62 5.94 -2.77 0.88
N LEU A 63 5.02 -3.58 1.41
CA LEU A 63 4.26 -3.27 2.62
C LEU A 63 5.17 -3.14 3.85
N MET A 64 6.16 -4.03 3.99
CA MET A 64 7.17 -3.94 5.05
C MET A 64 7.97 -2.65 4.95
N SER A 65 8.40 -2.27 3.75
CA SER A 65 9.10 -0.99 3.51
C SER A 65 8.24 0.23 3.84
N LEU A 66 6.94 0.20 3.61
CA LEU A 66 6.03 1.28 4.02
C LEU A 66 5.82 1.29 5.54
N SER A 67 5.67 0.12 6.16
CA SER A 67 5.53 -0.02 7.60
C SER A 67 6.77 0.50 8.35
N SER A 68 7.97 0.20 7.87
CA SER A 68 9.24 0.68 8.46
C SER A 68 9.39 2.22 8.42
N ARG A 69 8.69 2.87 7.48
CA ARG A 69 8.61 4.34 7.39
C ARG A 69 7.49 4.94 8.24
N GLY A 70 6.84 4.13 9.08
CA GLY A 70 5.75 4.55 9.96
C GLY A 70 4.40 4.76 9.26
N GLU A 71 4.23 4.23 8.05
CA GLU A 71 2.95 4.27 7.35
C GLU A 71 1.99 3.22 7.92
N ALA A 72 0.75 3.63 8.19
CA ALA A 72 -0.30 2.70 8.57
C ALA A 72 -0.75 1.89 7.35
N ILE A 73 -0.67 0.58 7.44
CA ILE A 73 -1.13 -0.33 6.41
C ILE A 73 -2.63 -0.58 6.59
N ASN A 74 -3.39 -0.46 5.52
CA ASN A 74 -4.81 -0.75 5.47
C ASN A 74 -5.17 -1.48 4.17
N GLU A 75 -6.36 -2.06 4.10
CA GLU A 75 -6.85 -2.80 2.93
C GLU A 75 -6.65 -2.05 1.61
N GLN A 76 -6.94 -0.75 1.57
CA GLN A 76 -6.81 0.05 0.36
C GLN A 76 -5.36 0.16 -0.11
N ASN A 77 -4.41 0.29 0.83
CA ASN A 77 -2.98 0.30 0.52
C ASN A 77 -2.54 -1.06 -0.03
N VAL A 78 -3.00 -2.15 0.60
CA VAL A 78 -2.67 -3.52 0.17
C VAL A 78 -3.14 -3.76 -1.26
N ARG A 79 -4.41 -3.52 -1.57
CA ARG A 79 -4.96 -3.70 -2.93
C ARG A 79 -4.26 -2.82 -3.96
N TYR A 80 -3.91 -1.60 -3.60
CA TYR A 80 -3.19 -0.71 -4.49
C TYR A 80 -1.77 -1.19 -4.78
N ILE A 81 -1.05 -1.69 -3.77
CA ILE A 81 0.29 -2.28 -3.95
C ILE A 81 0.23 -3.53 -4.82
N ILE A 82 -0.74 -4.41 -4.61
CA ILE A 82 -0.98 -5.58 -5.46
C ILE A 82 -1.12 -5.15 -6.93
N GLN A 83 -1.92 -4.12 -7.19
CA GLN A 83 -2.11 -3.60 -8.55
C GLN A 83 -0.81 -3.02 -9.14
N LEU A 84 -0.01 -2.29 -8.36
CA LEU A 84 1.27 -1.74 -8.81
C LEU A 84 2.28 -2.83 -9.14
N VAL A 85 2.38 -3.85 -8.30
CA VAL A 85 3.28 -4.98 -8.51
C VAL A 85 2.90 -5.75 -9.78
N ARG A 86 1.62 -6.06 -9.97
CA ARG A 86 1.12 -6.73 -11.19
C ARG A 86 1.36 -5.93 -12.47
N SER A 87 1.32 -4.60 -12.37
CA SER A 87 1.56 -3.71 -13.53
C SER A 87 3.04 -3.42 -13.78
N GLY A 88 3.97 -3.97 -13.00
CA GLY A 88 5.40 -3.72 -13.11
C GLY A 88 5.84 -2.32 -12.67
N ASN A 89 5.00 -1.60 -11.91
CA ASN A 89 5.24 -0.23 -11.47
C ASN A 89 5.77 -0.15 -10.02
N GLU A 90 6.54 -1.12 -9.59
CA GLU A 90 7.06 -1.23 -8.21
C GLU A 90 7.91 -0.03 -7.78
N SER A 91 8.67 0.57 -8.71
CA SER A 91 9.48 1.77 -8.44
C SER A 91 8.65 2.96 -7.95
N GLN A 92 7.34 2.95 -8.20
CA GLN A 92 6.43 4.00 -7.75
C GLN A 92 5.96 3.82 -6.30
N ILE A 93 6.16 2.66 -5.71
CA ILE A 93 5.73 2.36 -4.32
C ILE A 93 6.45 3.27 -3.33
N SER A 94 7.74 3.55 -3.55
CA SER A 94 8.52 4.46 -2.70
C SER A 94 7.97 5.89 -2.68
N GLN A 95 7.24 6.29 -3.72
CA GLN A 95 6.61 7.61 -3.83
C GLN A 95 5.28 7.71 -3.06
N LEU A 96 4.73 6.57 -2.60
CA LEU A 96 3.53 6.54 -1.75
C LEU A 96 3.84 6.96 -0.31
N ALA A 97 5.05 6.67 0.17
CA ALA A 97 5.53 7.16 1.46
C ALA A 97 5.81 8.67 1.32
N GLY A 98 5.01 9.51 1.96
CA GLY A 98 5.33 10.92 1.81
C GLY A 98 4.34 11.91 2.37
N ASP A 99 4.19 13.01 1.70
CA ASP A 99 3.70 14.30 2.17
C ASP A 99 2.35 14.23 2.90
N VAL A 100 2.36 14.74 4.12
CA VAL A 100 1.15 15.01 4.88
C VAL A 100 0.41 16.16 4.19
N LEU A 101 -0.84 15.93 3.79
CA LEU A 101 -1.69 16.96 3.17
C LEU A 101 -2.19 17.94 4.22
N CYS A 102 -2.66 17.42 5.34
CA CYS A 102 -3.08 18.17 6.51
C CYS A 102 -3.05 17.27 7.75
N VAL A 103 -3.21 17.87 8.91
CA VAL A 103 -3.34 17.16 10.19
C VAL A 103 -4.75 17.41 10.72
N THR A 104 -5.46 16.34 11.09
CA THR A 104 -6.80 16.45 11.68
C THR A 104 -6.74 17.16 13.04
N ALA A 105 -7.88 17.63 13.54
CA ALA A 105 -8.00 18.20 14.89
C ALA A 105 -7.56 17.23 16.03
N LYS A 106 -7.54 15.92 15.73
CA LYS A 106 -7.04 14.88 16.65
C LYS A 106 -5.55 14.55 16.45
N GLY A 107 -4.79 15.36 15.71
CA GLY A 107 -3.37 15.17 15.46
C GLY A 107 -3.04 14.05 14.43
N ARG A 108 -4.02 13.49 13.73
CA ARG A 108 -3.79 12.43 12.74
C ARG A 108 -3.41 13.03 11.39
N PRO A 109 -2.25 12.65 10.81
CA PRO A 109 -1.88 13.11 9.49
C PRO A 109 -2.77 12.48 8.40
N ILE A 110 -3.18 13.27 7.45
CA ILE A 110 -3.87 12.82 6.24
C ILE A 110 -2.89 12.90 5.08
N LYS A 111 -2.76 11.79 4.36
CA LYS A 111 -1.83 11.62 3.24
C LYS A 111 -2.58 11.18 1.97
N ALA A 112 -1.96 11.40 0.81
CA ALA A 112 -2.45 10.84 -0.44
C ALA A 112 -2.29 9.31 -0.42
N LYS A 113 -3.35 8.57 -0.72
CA LYS A 113 -3.36 7.10 -0.68
C LYS A 113 -2.94 6.46 -2.02
N THR A 114 -2.94 7.24 -3.09
CA THR A 114 -2.56 6.79 -4.43
C THR A 114 -1.70 7.84 -5.12
N LEU A 115 -0.93 7.41 -6.11
CA LEU A 115 -0.12 8.33 -6.93
C LEU A 115 -0.98 9.32 -7.72
N GLY A 116 -2.16 8.89 -8.17
CA GLY A 116 -3.12 9.77 -8.83
C GLY A 116 -3.58 10.90 -7.90
N GLN A 117 -3.88 10.59 -6.64
CA GLN A 117 -4.20 11.59 -5.63
C GLN A 117 -3.03 12.52 -5.35
N LYS A 118 -1.80 11.99 -5.25
CA LYS A 118 -0.60 12.81 -5.04
C LYS A 118 -0.40 13.81 -6.19
N LYS A 119 -0.42 13.35 -7.44
CA LYS A 119 -0.32 14.19 -8.62
C LYS A 119 -1.42 15.26 -8.68
N TYR A 120 -2.64 14.89 -8.30
CA TYR A 120 -3.78 15.80 -8.24
C TYR A 120 -3.57 16.90 -7.20
N VAL A 121 -3.13 16.56 -6.00
CA VAL A 121 -2.79 17.53 -4.95
C VAL A 121 -1.66 18.47 -5.38
N GLU A 122 -0.61 17.96 -5.99
CA GLU A 122 0.48 18.76 -6.52
C GLU A 122 0.01 19.72 -7.62
N ALA A 123 -0.89 19.24 -8.50
CA ALA A 123 -1.48 20.09 -9.53
C ALA A 123 -2.32 21.24 -8.93
N ILE A 124 -3.12 20.96 -7.90
CA ILE A 124 -3.91 21.98 -7.20
C ILE A 124 -3.00 23.04 -6.55
N LYS A 125 -1.90 22.60 -5.91
CA LYS A 125 -0.96 23.53 -5.27
C LYS A 125 -0.19 24.41 -6.25
N LYS A 126 0.05 23.94 -7.48
CA LYS A 126 0.88 24.62 -8.49
C LYS A 126 0.08 25.48 -9.47
N ASN A 127 -1.21 25.25 -9.63
CA ASN A 127 -2.01 25.89 -10.66
C ASN A 127 -3.22 26.61 -10.06
N VAL A 128 -3.59 27.73 -10.68
CA VAL A 128 -4.78 28.51 -10.29
C VAL A 128 -6.08 27.75 -10.61
N VAL A 129 -6.08 26.97 -11.70
CA VAL A 129 -7.20 26.15 -12.13
C VAL A 129 -6.72 24.74 -12.37
N THR A 130 -7.40 23.75 -11.77
CA THR A 130 -7.11 22.33 -11.95
C THR A 130 -8.40 21.56 -12.24
N LEU A 131 -8.41 20.79 -13.32
CA LEU A 131 -9.54 19.94 -13.70
C LEU A 131 -9.27 18.49 -13.29
N GLY A 132 -10.06 17.98 -12.36
CA GLY A 132 -9.99 16.58 -11.90
C GLY A 132 -11.01 15.72 -12.62
N ILE A 133 -10.57 14.94 -13.62
CA ILE A 133 -11.42 14.01 -14.38
C ILE A 133 -11.13 12.59 -13.94
N GLY A 134 -12.17 11.80 -13.71
CA GLY A 134 -12.06 10.38 -13.32
C GLY A 134 -13.38 9.80 -12.85
N PRO A 135 -13.45 8.46 -12.71
CA PRO A 135 -14.65 7.75 -12.25
C PRO A 135 -15.14 8.22 -10.88
N ALA A 136 -16.39 7.99 -10.57
CA ALA A 136 -16.95 8.23 -9.23
C ALA A 136 -16.21 7.36 -8.19
N GLY A 137 -16.14 7.83 -6.95
CA GLY A 137 -15.52 7.08 -5.85
C GLY A 137 -13.99 7.07 -5.80
N THR A 138 -13.29 7.70 -6.74
CA THR A 138 -11.80 7.75 -6.74
C THR A 138 -11.19 8.77 -5.77
N GLY A 139 -12.03 9.41 -4.95
CA GLY A 139 -11.57 10.33 -3.90
C GLY A 139 -11.13 11.71 -4.39
N LYS A 140 -11.64 12.20 -5.54
CA LYS A 140 -11.26 13.53 -6.07
C LYS A 140 -11.63 14.69 -5.14
N THR A 141 -12.82 14.64 -4.56
CA THR A 141 -13.37 15.72 -3.72
C THR A 141 -12.68 15.79 -2.36
N TYR A 142 -12.30 14.65 -1.81
CA TYR A 142 -11.71 14.58 -0.47
C TYR A 142 -10.37 15.32 -0.35
N PRO A 143 -9.36 15.10 -1.21
CA PRO A 143 -8.12 15.90 -1.19
C PRO A 143 -8.36 17.39 -1.44
N LEU A 144 -9.32 17.73 -2.33
CA LEU A 144 -9.65 19.12 -2.62
C LEU A 144 -10.18 19.85 -1.37
N SER A 145 -11.10 19.25 -0.63
CA SER A 145 -11.65 19.83 0.61
C SER A 145 -10.61 20.04 1.70
N LEU A 146 -9.57 19.24 1.74
CA LEU A 146 -8.48 19.30 2.72
C LEU A 146 -7.43 20.37 2.41
N ILE A 147 -7.27 20.74 1.16
CA ILE A 147 -6.29 21.75 0.72
C ILE A 147 -6.85 23.18 0.89
N HIS A 148 -8.17 23.33 0.86
CA HIS A 148 -8.84 24.62 0.98
C HIS A 148 -9.20 25.03 2.42
N ILE A 149 -8.87 24.20 3.40
CA ILE A 149 -8.99 24.53 4.82
C ILE A 149 -7.65 25.08 5.32
#